data_be3324674f530571bd0ae549aa8b731e
#
_entry.id   be3324674f530571bd0ae549aa8b731e
#
_cell.length_a   1.000
_cell.length_b   1.000
_cell.length_c   1.000
_cell.angle_alpha   90.00
_cell.angle_beta   90.00
_cell.angle_gamma   90.00
#
_symmetry.space_group_name_H-M   'P 1'
#
loop_
_entity.id
_entity.type
_entity.pdbx_description
1 polymer ?
#
loop_
_entity_poly.entity_id
_entity_poly.type
_entity_poly.pdbx_seq_one_letter_code
_entity_poly.pdbx_strand_id
1 'polypeptide(L)'
;QHSRFELTGSFFNPGPYSGFLVAILPIALHYTLTGHRIARILSGVVLVLLLLVLPATLSRGAWLAAITGCGIVLSNYFHLHNRLKALFQKHKLTVFITTICIFFLVTGTLIGIYRLKKESADGRWLIWKVSSTLVTSHPITGVGFGHFAGAYGEAQAAYFAAAERSAGEELVADAPETAFNEFGQITTETGIIGLLLFLTIIIGAFKAARHSNSKAATGMVGSLAAFLVFACFSYPFNVLPLLVLFTLLLAQCTPMQPGSRWLSGIFYTFLFLPVYFLATGQQEREQAYKRWKSEQIYFNMQIFERTVDNYKKLYPLLKDQPAFLFEYGQCLSRTGQPETSNLILEEASQLSADPMIRNIMGKNYQTMKQYTQAESAFLKASRMVPNRLYPLYLLAQMYNESGQIDKAITTARLLLEKVPKVPSSATEEMKRDMQKLIKDIQ
;
A
#
# COMPACT_ATOMS: atom_id res chain seq x y z
N GLN A 1 -5.04 8.01 -24.60
CA GLN A 1 -5.40 7.38 -23.29
C GLN A 1 -6.58 8.15 -22.71
N HIS A 2 -7.75 7.53 -22.67
CA HIS A 2 -8.88 8.13 -21.97
C HIS A 2 -8.58 8.07 -20.47
N SER A 3 -8.31 9.23 -19.86
CA SER A 3 -8.27 9.36 -18.42
C SER A 3 -9.67 8.99 -17.89
N ARG A 4 -9.77 7.79 -17.31
CA ARG A 4 -10.99 7.41 -16.57
C ARG A 4 -11.04 8.32 -15.36
N PHE A 5 -12.00 9.23 -15.32
CA PHE A 5 -12.25 10.04 -14.14
C PHE A 5 -12.74 9.10 -13.03
N GLU A 6 -11.90 8.84 -12.06
CA GLU A 6 -12.26 8.10 -10.85
C GLU A 6 -12.61 9.10 -9.75
N LEU A 7 -13.69 8.82 -9.01
CA LEU A 7 -14.08 9.66 -7.88
C LEU A 7 -13.14 9.43 -6.70
N THR A 8 -12.45 10.49 -6.29
CA THR A 8 -11.43 10.45 -5.22
C THR A 8 -11.87 11.17 -3.95
N GLY A 9 -12.88 12.03 -4.02
CA GLY A 9 -13.25 12.92 -2.93
C GLY A 9 -12.05 13.73 -2.41
N SER A 10 -12.03 14.02 -1.12
CA SER A 10 -10.91 14.69 -0.44
C SER A 10 -9.71 13.79 -0.15
N PHE A 11 -9.77 12.52 -0.51
CA PHE A 11 -8.67 11.56 -0.32
C PHE A 11 -7.66 11.56 -1.48
N PHE A 12 -7.94 12.26 -2.58
CA PHE A 12 -7.14 12.28 -3.81
C PHE A 12 -6.83 10.90 -4.42
N ASN A 13 -7.47 9.85 -3.90
CA ASN A 13 -7.32 8.47 -4.34
C ASN A 13 -8.65 7.71 -4.17
N PRO A 14 -9.15 7.00 -5.20
CA PRO A 14 -10.43 6.29 -5.15
C PRO A 14 -10.44 5.13 -4.16
N GLY A 15 -9.28 4.51 -3.88
CA GLY A 15 -9.15 3.43 -2.90
C GLY A 15 -9.55 3.86 -1.49
N PRO A 16 -8.82 4.77 -0.83
CA PRO A 16 -9.17 5.29 0.49
C PRO A 16 -10.58 5.90 0.56
N TYR A 17 -10.99 6.63 -0.49
CA TYR A 17 -12.34 7.18 -0.54
C TYR A 17 -13.40 6.08 -0.46
N SER A 18 -13.27 5.03 -1.26
CA SER A 18 -14.18 3.89 -1.21
C SER A 18 -14.18 3.18 0.16
N GLY A 19 -13.01 3.08 0.81
CA GLY A 19 -12.87 2.54 2.16
C GLY A 19 -13.68 3.30 3.21
N PHE A 20 -13.68 4.64 3.12
CA PHE A 20 -14.50 5.49 3.98
C PHE A 20 -16.01 5.26 3.75
N LEU A 21 -16.44 5.21 2.48
CA LEU A 21 -17.84 4.99 2.13
C LEU A 21 -18.36 3.66 2.68
N VAL A 22 -17.60 2.56 2.50
CA VAL A 22 -18.06 1.23 2.93
C VAL A 22 -18.04 1.03 4.43
N ALA A 23 -17.20 1.76 5.16
CA ALA A 23 -17.20 1.73 6.61
C ALA A 23 -18.44 2.41 7.21
N ILE A 24 -19.02 3.41 6.53
CA ILE A 24 -20.21 4.12 6.99
C ILE A 24 -21.49 3.42 6.53
N LEU A 25 -21.47 2.74 5.38
CA LEU A 25 -22.66 2.18 4.74
C LEU A 25 -23.49 1.26 5.65
N PRO A 26 -22.92 0.30 6.42
CA PRO A 26 -23.70 -0.57 7.30
C PRO A 26 -24.36 0.17 8.47
N ILE A 27 -23.71 1.23 8.99
CA ILE A 27 -24.28 2.09 10.03
C ILE A 27 -25.50 2.83 9.47
N ALA A 28 -25.36 3.44 8.28
CA ALA A 28 -26.45 4.14 7.60
C ALA A 28 -27.63 3.19 7.34
N LEU A 29 -27.37 1.98 6.84
CA LEU A 29 -28.38 0.95 6.64
C LEU A 29 -29.08 0.58 7.96
N HIS A 30 -28.30 0.34 9.03
CA HIS A 30 -28.87 -0.02 10.33
C HIS A 30 -29.83 1.04 10.86
N TYR A 31 -29.45 2.33 10.86
CA TYR A 31 -30.32 3.40 11.34
C TYR A 31 -31.50 3.69 10.40
N THR A 32 -31.38 3.42 9.10
CA THR A 32 -32.50 3.46 8.17
C THR A 32 -33.58 2.43 8.53
N LEU A 33 -33.16 1.24 8.98
CA LEU A 33 -34.08 0.15 9.33
C LEU A 33 -34.66 0.28 10.76
N THR A 34 -33.83 0.70 11.74
CA THR A 34 -34.17 0.61 13.17
C THR A 34 -34.27 1.97 13.88
N GLY A 35 -33.85 3.06 13.25
CA GLY A 35 -33.81 4.40 13.85
C GLY A 35 -35.18 5.00 14.10
N HIS A 36 -35.26 6.03 14.97
CA HIS A 36 -36.43 6.89 15.09
C HIS A 36 -36.63 7.71 13.81
N ARG A 37 -37.82 8.32 13.64
CA ARG A 37 -38.24 8.94 12.37
C ARG A 37 -37.20 9.87 11.73
N ILE A 38 -36.60 10.78 12.49
CA ILE A 38 -35.58 11.73 11.97
C ILE A 38 -34.31 10.98 11.57
N ALA A 39 -33.77 10.12 12.45
CA ALA A 39 -32.58 9.32 12.17
C ALA A 39 -32.78 8.42 10.94
N ARG A 40 -33.97 7.82 10.78
CA ARG A 40 -34.33 6.99 9.63
C ARG A 40 -34.31 7.77 8.32
N ILE A 41 -34.85 8.98 8.30
CA ILE A 41 -34.88 9.83 7.09
C ILE A 41 -33.44 10.26 6.75
N LEU A 42 -32.68 10.80 7.72
CA LEU A 42 -31.32 11.28 7.48
C LEU A 42 -30.39 10.14 7.04
N SER A 43 -30.43 8.99 7.74
CA SER A 43 -29.62 7.84 7.36
C SER A 43 -30.06 7.22 6.03
N GLY A 44 -31.34 7.28 5.68
CA GLY A 44 -31.86 6.87 4.38
C GLY A 44 -31.33 7.72 3.23
N VAL A 45 -31.28 9.04 3.40
CA VAL A 45 -30.66 9.96 2.42
C VAL A 45 -29.17 9.64 2.27
N VAL A 46 -28.45 9.49 3.39
CA VAL A 46 -27.02 9.12 3.36
C VAL A 46 -26.81 7.77 2.66
N LEU A 47 -27.65 6.77 2.97
CA LEU A 47 -27.57 5.46 2.34
C LEU A 47 -27.74 5.54 0.80
N VAL A 48 -28.72 6.30 0.32
CA VAL A 48 -28.94 6.49 -1.12
C VAL A 48 -27.73 7.17 -1.77
N LEU A 49 -27.19 8.22 -1.16
CA LEU A 49 -26.00 8.91 -1.67
C LEU A 49 -24.77 7.97 -1.71
N LEU A 50 -24.55 7.18 -0.66
CA LEU A 50 -23.47 6.20 -0.63
C LEU A 50 -23.61 5.14 -1.73
N LEU A 51 -24.83 4.62 -1.95
CA LEU A 51 -25.10 3.63 -3.00
C LEU A 51 -24.95 4.19 -4.42
N LEU A 52 -25.22 5.48 -4.64
CA LEU A 52 -25.00 6.16 -5.92
C LEU A 52 -23.49 6.37 -6.20
N VAL A 53 -22.72 6.74 -5.17
CA VAL A 53 -21.30 7.09 -5.33
C VAL A 53 -20.40 5.85 -5.37
N LEU A 54 -20.68 4.82 -4.57
CA LEU A 54 -19.82 3.64 -4.41
C LEU A 54 -19.48 2.93 -5.73
N PRO A 55 -20.41 2.69 -6.67
CA PRO A 55 -20.08 2.06 -7.97
C PRO A 55 -19.08 2.88 -8.78
N ALA A 56 -19.18 4.22 -8.73
CA ALA A 56 -18.29 5.11 -9.49
C ALA A 56 -16.84 5.14 -8.98
N THR A 57 -16.57 4.60 -7.79
CA THR A 57 -15.20 4.41 -7.28
C THR A 57 -14.44 3.27 -7.98
N LEU A 58 -15.16 2.38 -8.69
CA LEU A 58 -14.59 1.19 -9.36
C LEU A 58 -13.72 0.31 -8.46
N SER A 59 -13.94 0.33 -7.15
CA SER A 59 -13.19 -0.41 -6.13
C SER A 59 -13.86 -1.75 -5.82
N ARG A 60 -13.31 -2.84 -6.38
CA ARG A 60 -13.84 -4.22 -6.19
C ARG A 60 -13.83 -4.65 -4.72
N GLY A 61 -12.74 -4.35 -4.01
CA GLY A 61 -12.62 -4.66 -2.57
C GLY A 61 -13.67 -3.93 -1.74
N ALA A 62 -14.02 -2.68 -2.12
CA ALA A 62 -15.06 -1.92 -1.46
C ALA A 62 -16.46 -2.53 -1.69
N TRP A 63 -16.77 -3.01 -2.88
CA TRP A 63 -18.06 -3.68 -3.13
C TRP A 63 -18.23 -4.93 -2.29
N LEU A 64 -17.16 -5.78 -2.20
CA LEU A 64 -17.19 -6.96 -1.35
C LEU A 64 -17.35 -6.59 0.14
N ALA A 65 -16.67 -5.55 0.58
CA ALA A 65 -16.80 -5.01 1.93
C ALA A 65 -18.22 -4.52 2.23
N ALA A 66 -18.84 -3.76 1.29
CA ALA A 66 -20.22 -3.29 1.41
C ALA A 66 -21.21 -4.45 1.53
N ILE A 67 -21.09 -5.47 0.67
CA ILE A 67 -21.94 -6.66 0.71
C ILE A 67 -21.80 -7.38 2.05
N THR A 68 -20.58 -7.55 2.55
CA THR A 68 -20.32 -8.23 3.84
C THR A 68 -20.93 -7.44 5.00
N GLY A 69 -20.63 -6.15 5.12
CA GLY A 69 -21.13 -5.34 6.23
C GLY A 69 -22.63 -5.15 6.22
N CYS A 70 -23.24 -4.84 5.06
CA CYS A 70 -24.69 -4.75 4.91
C CYS A 70 -25.36 -6.11 5.09
N GLY A 71 -24.75 -7.19 4.63
CA GLY A 71 -25.22 -8.55 4.84
C GLY A 71 -25.37 -8.93 6.32
N ILE A 72 -24.43 -8.52 7.16
CA ILE A 72 -24.50 -8.71 8.62
C ILE A 72 -25.70 -7.94 9.19
N VAL A 73 -25.89 -6.67 8.81
CA VAL A 73 -27.02 -5.86 9.28
C VAL A 73 -28.36 -6.47 8.86
N LEU A 74 -28.51 -6.84 7.58
CA LEU A 74 -29.73 -7.43 7.03
C LEU A 74 -30.00 -8.82 7.65
N SER A 75 -28.94 -9.64 7.82
CA SER A 75 -29.07 -10.96 8.44
C SER A 75 -29.61 -10.86 9.86
N ASN A 76 -29.15 -9.89 10.63
CA ASN A 76 -29.67 -9.65 11.97
C ASN A 76 -31.10 -9.10 11.94
N TYR A 77 -31.36 -8.08 11.12
CA TYR A 77 -32.69 -7.44 11.02
C TYR A 77 -33.80 -8.41 10.62
N PHE A 78 -33.55 -9.23 9.60
CA PHE A 78 -34.53 -10.23 9.10
C PHE A 78 -34.47 -11.59 9.83
N HIS A 79 -33.61 -11.75 10.85
CA HIS A 79 -33.38 -13.02 11.52
C HIS A 79 -33.06 -14.16 10.55
N LEU A 80 -32.24 -13.88 9.52
CA LEU A 80 -31.97 -14.81 8.42
C LEU A 80 -31.37 -16.14 8.91
N HIS A 81 -30.58 -16.12 9.96
CA HIS A 81 -30.02 -17.35 10.56
C HIS A 81 -31.14 -18.35 10.97
N ASN A 82 -32.16 -17.88 11.67
CA ASN A 82 -33.26 -18.71 12.10
C ASN A 82 -34.14 -19.17 10.91
N ARG A 83 -34.39 -18.29 9.96
CA ARG A 83 -35.14 -18.60 8.73
C ARG A 83 -34.42 -19.63 7.87
N LEU A 84 -33.11 -19.46 7.65
CA LEU A 84 -32.30 -20.40 6.88
C LEU A 84 -32.21 -21.76 7.56
N LYS A 85 -32.07 -21.80 8.89
CA LYS A 85 -32.10 -23.06 9.67
C LYS A 85 -33.43 -23.80 9.49
N ALA A 86 -34.53 -23.08 9.58
CA ALA A 86 -35.87 -23.65 9.34
C ALA A 86 -36.06 -24.15 7.90
N LEU A 87 -35.62 -23.38 6.91
CA LEU A 87 -35.66 -23.76 5.50
C LEU A 87 -34.76 -25.00 5.23
N PHE A 88 -33.57 -25.03 5.81
CA PHE A 88 -32.65 -26.17 5.67
C PHE A 88 -33.27 -27.46 6.25
N GLN A 89 -33.96 -27.35 7.37
CA GLN A 89 -34.67 -28.51 7.98
C GLN A 89 -35.83 -28.98 7.11
N LYS A 90 -36.59 -28.06 6.48
CA LYS A 90 -37.83 -28.38 5.74
C LYS A 90 -37.56 -28.74 4.28
N HIS A 91 -36.55 -28.12 3.63
CA HIS A 91 -36.32 -28.18 2.16
C HIS A 91 -34.83 -28.37 1.83
N LYS A 92 -34.21 -29.43 2.32
CA LYS A 92 -32.78 -29.72 2.16
C LYS A 92 -32.30 -29.61 0.69
N LEU A 93 -33.05 -30.26 -0.23
CA LEU A 93 -32.69 -30.29 -1.67
C LEU A 93 -32.76 -28.92 -2.31
N THR A 94 -33.82 -28.16 -2.01
CA THR A 94 -33.99 -26.79 -2.55
C THR A 94 -32.87 -25.87 -2.07
N VAL A 95 -32.52 -25.93 -0.77
CA VAL A 95 -31.41 -25.16 -0.20
C VAL A 95 -30.09 -25.54 -0.84
N PHE A 96 -29.85 -26.84 -1.06
CA PHE A 96 -28.65 -27.35 -1.72
C PHE A 96 -28.52 -26.81 -3.16
N ILE A 97 -29.59 -26.94 -3.95
CA ILE A 97 -29.61 -26.43 -5.35
C ILE A 97 -29.42 -24.91 -5.36
N THR A 98 -30.12 -24.17 -4.49
CA THR A 98 -29.98 -22.70 -4.42
C THR A 98 -28.57 -22.28 -4.05
N THR A 99 -27.93 -23.00 -3.11
CA THR A 99 -26.53 -22.73 -2.71
C THR A 99 -25.59 -22.96 -3.88
N ILE A 100 -25.79 -24.02 -4.67
CA ILE A 100 -25.01 -24.31 -5.87
C ILE A 100 -25.21 -23.20 -6.92
N CYS A 101 -26.45 -22.80 -7.19
CA CYS A 101 -26.75 -21.72 -8.15
C CYS A 101 -26.08 -20.39 -7.72
N ILE A 102 -26.18 -20.03 -6.43
CA ILE A 102 -25.52 -18.86 -5.88
C ILE A 102 -24.00 -18.98 -6.01
N PHE A 103 -23.41 -20.15 -5.74
CA PHE A 103 -21.99 -20.38 -5.90
C PHE A 103 -21.53 -20.14 -7.35
N PHE A 104 -22.23 -20.67 -8.34
CA PHE A 104 -21.89 -20.46 -9.77
C PHE A 104 -22.08 -19.01 -10.19
N LEU A 105 -23.15 -18.34 -9.73
CA LEU A 105 -23.39 -16.93 -10.00
C LEU A 105 -22.27 -16.04 -9.42
N VAL A 106 -21.90 -16.27 -8.16
CA VAL A 106 -20.81 -15.54 -7.48
C VAL A 106 -19.48 -15.80 -8.19
N THR A 107 -19.17 -17.06 -8.53
CA THR A 107 -17.93 -17.42 -9.23
C THR A 107 -17.87 -16.76 -10.60
N GLY A 108 -18.95 -16.80 -11.39
CA GLY A 108 -19.03 -16.14 -12.70
C GLY A 108 -18.85 -14.62 -12.58
N THR A 109 -19.48 -13.99 -11.57
CA THR A 109 -19.32 -12.56 -11.30
C THR A 109 -17.89 -12.23 -10.92
N LEU A 110 -17.23 -13.01 -10.05
CA LEU A 110 -15.84 -12.81 -9.66
C LEU A 110 -14.87 -12.93 -10.85
N ILE A 111 -15.09 -13.91 -11.74
CA ILE A 111 -14.30 -14.06 -12.97
C ILE A 111 -14.49 -12.83 -13.88
N GLY A 112 -15.73 -12.35 -14.05
CA GLY A 112 -16.02 -11.15 -14.83
C GLY A 112 -15.32 -9.92 -14.27
N ILE A 113 -15.41 -9.71 -12.96
CA ILE A 113 -14.74 -8.62 -12.23
C ILE A 113 -13.21 -8.73 -12.31
N TYR A 114 -12.65 -9.93 -12.25
CA TYR A 114 -11.21 -10.16 -12.42
C TYR A 114 -10.75 -9.69 -13.81
N ARG A 115 -11.48 -10.06 -14.87
CA ARG A 115 -11.14 -9.70 -16.27
C ARG A 115 -11.17 -8.18 -16.53
N LEU A 116 -12.02 -7.42 -15.82
CA LEU A 116 -12.14 -5.97 -15.98
C LEU A 116 -10.87 -5.18 -15.56
N LYS A 117 -10.11 -5.67 -14.58
CA LYS A 117 -8.87 -5.03 -14.07
C LYS A 117 -7.79 -6.11 -13.81
N LYS A 118 -7.50 -6.93 -14.80
CA LYS A 118 -6.58 -8.07 -14.71
C LYS A 118 -5.19 -7.64 -14.20
N GLU A 119 -4.58 -6.65 -14.82
CA GLU A 119 -3.23 -6.18 -14.46
C GLU A 119 -3.12 -5.76 -12.99
N SER A 120 -4.14 -5.07 -12.46
CA SER A 120 -4.17 -4.69 -11.04
C SER A 120 -4.33 -5.89 -10.10
N ALA A 121 -4.98 -6.97 -10.52
CA ALA A 121 -5.09 -8.19 -9.73
C ALA A 121 -3.77 -8.99 -9.76
N ASP A 122 -3.19 -9.13 -10.94
CA ASP A 122 -1.92 -9.83 -11.14
C ASP A 122 -0.78 -9.13 -10.42
N GLY A 123 -0.75 -7.77 -10.43
CA GLY A 123 0.21 -6.99 -9.67
C GLY A 123 0.11 -7.23 -8.15
N ARG A 124 -1.12 -7.26 -7.59
CA ARG A 124 -1.31 -7.59 -6.16
C ARG A 124 -0.91 -9.02 -5.84
N TRP A 125 -1.21 -9.95 -6.73
CA TRP A 125 -0.79 -11.34 -6.57
C TRP A 125 0.75 -11.46 -6.51
N LEU A 126 1.46 -10.75 -7.39
CA LEU A 126 2.92 -10.69 -7.35
C LEU A 126 3.42 -10.08 -6.04
N ILE A 127 2.80 -8.97 -5.58
CA ILE A 127 3.15 -8.35 -4.29
C ILE A 127 3.02 -9.37 -3.16
N TRP A 128 1.91 -10.10 -3.09
CA TRP A 128 1.70 -11.09 -2.02
C TRP A 128 2.66 -12.28 -2.12
N LYS A 129 2.96 -12.73 -3.35
CA LYS A 129 3.91 -13.80 -3.62
C LYS A 129 5.32 -13.42 -3.14
N VAL A 130 5.79 -12.22 -3.46
CA VAL A 130 7.10 -11.72 -3.01
C VAL A 130 7.08 -11.45 -1.50
N SER A 131 6.02 -10.84 -0.96
CA SER A 131 5.92 -10.59 0.49
C SER A 131 5.92 -11.89 1.31
N SER A 132 5.38 -12.99 0.76
CA SER A 132 5.41 -14.28 1.46
C SER A 132 6.84 -14.79 1.71
N THR A 133 7.80 -14.44 0.86
CA THR A 133 9.22 -14.78 1.08
C THR A 133 9.81 -14.03 2.28
N LEU A 134 9.38 -12.78 2.49
CA LEU A 134 9.77 -11.98 3.67
C LEU A 134 9.19 -12.55 4.96
N VAL A 135 7.93 -12.98 4.93
CA VAL A 135 7.30 -13.65 6.08
C VAL A 135 8.02 -14.96 6.43
N THR A 136 8.43 -15.74 5.44
CA THR A 136 9.15 -17.00 5.68
C THR A 136 10.58 -16.77 6.18
N SER A 137 11.25 -15.68 5.78
CA SER A 137 12.61 -15.35 6.25
C SER A 137 12.61 -14.68 7.63
N HIS A 138 11.55 -13.97 8.01
CA HIS A 138 11.41 -13.25 9.29
C HIS A 138 10.07 -13.56 9.97
N PRO A 139 9.78 -14.83 10.36
CA PRO A 139 8.43 -15.25 10.75
C PRO A 139 7.97 -14.71 12.10
N ILE A 140 8.88 -14.42 13.03
CA ILE A 140 8.53 -14.08 14.43
C ILE A 140 8.33 -12.57 14.60
N THR A 141 9.31 -11.76 14.22
CA THR A 141 9.36 -10.31 14.47
C THR A 141 9.14 -9.47 13.21
N GLY A 142 9.09 -10.11 12.03
CA GLY A 142 9.00 -9.40 10.75
C GLY A 142 10.28 -8.66 10.40
N VAL A 143 10.20 -7.83 9.36
CA VAL A 143 11.32 -7.00 8.83
C VAL A 143 11.46 -5.66 9.56
N GLY A 144 10.57 -5.34 10.46
CA GLY A 144 10.49 -4.06 11.18
C GLY A 144 9.32 -3.19 10.72
N PHE A 145 8.71 -2.50 11.67
CA PHE A 145 7.57 -1.60 11.41
C PHE A 145 7.99 -0.46 10.48
N GLY A 146 7.21 -0.20 9.44
CA GLY A 146 7.49 0.85 8.43
C GLY A 146 8.57 0.49 7.41
N HIS A 147 9.13 -0.74 7.42
CA HIS A 147 10.18 -1.18 6.51
C HIS A 147 9.67 -2.07 5.35
N PHE A 148 8.35 -2.20 5.20
CA PHE A 148 7.76 -3.02 4.15
C PHE A 148 8.31 -2.68 2.77
N ALA A 149 8.29 -1.41 2.37
CA ALA A 149 8.64 -1.01 1.00
C ALA A 149 10.11 -1.34 0.67
N GLY A 150 11.06 -0.98 1.56
CA GLY A 150 12.48 -1.28 1.35
C GLY A 150 12.75 -2.78 1.28
N ALA A 151 12.26 -3.55 2.26
CA ALA A 151 12.40 -5.00 2.28
C ALA A 151 11.76 -5.67 1.06
N TYR A 152 10.59 -5.18 0.62
CA TYR A 152 9.92 -5.66 -0.59
C TYR A 152 10.76 -5.43 -1.83
N GLY A 153 11.34 -4.24 -2.02
CA GLY A 153 12.20 -3.93 -3.16
C GLY A 153 13.39 -4.88 -3.27
N GLU A 154 14.04 -5.17 -2.14
CA GLU A 154 15.13 -6.14 -2.06
C GLU A 154 14.66 -7.58 -2.39
N ALA A 155 13.55 -8.00 -1.81
CA ALA A 155 12.97 -9.33 -2.07
C ALA A 155 12.52 -9.48 -3.54
N GLN A 156 11.93 -8.44 -4.14
CA GLN A 156 11.54 -8.45 -5.55
C GLN A 156 12.77 -8.53 -6.46
N ALA A 157 13.85 -7.80 -6.16
CA ALA A 157 15.09 -7.90 -6.91
C ALA A 157 15.68 -9.33 -6.82
N ALA A 158 15.67 -9.95 -5.65
CA ALA A 158 16.10 -11.33 -5.47
C ALA A 158 15.17 -12.32 -6.22
N TYR A 159 13.86 -12.08 -6.18
CA TYR A 159 12.86 -12.90 -6.89
C TYR A 159 13.12 -12.94 -8.39
N PHE A 160 13.40 -11.79 -9.02
CA PHE A 160 13.71 -11.70 -10.45
C PHE A 160 15.17 -12.09 -10.80
N ALA A 161 16.05 -12.17 -9.79
CA ALA A 161 17.43 -12.67 -9.99
C ALA A 161 17.52 -14.19 -9.99
N ALA A 162 16.65 -14.89 -9.25
CA ALA A 162 16.78 -16.32 -8.97
C ALA A 162 16.40 -17.21 -10.15
N ALA A 163 15.51 -16.78 -11.06
CA ALA A 163 15.11 -17.54 -12.24
C ALA A 163 14.43 -16.62 -13.26
N GLU A 164 14.38 -17.07 -14.52
CA GLU A 164 13.53 -16.45 -15.53
C GLU A 164 12.06 -16.47 -15.08
N ARG A 165 11.40 -15.33 -15.17
CA ARG A 165 10.00 -15.15 -14.81
C ARG A 165 9.16 -14.91 -16.06
N SER A 166 7.85 -15.08 -15.91
CA SER A 166 6.95 -14.82 -17.03
C SER A 166 6.97 -13.34 -17.40
N ALA A 167 6.87 -13.02 -18.69
CA ALA A 167 6.76 -11.65 -19.17
C ALA A 167 5.57 -10.89 -18.52
N GLY A 168 4.51 -11.61 -18.13
CA GLY A 168 3.39 -11.05 -17.39
C GLY A 168 3.75 -10.59 -15.98
N GLU A 169 4.58 -11.33 -15.24
CA GLU A 169 5.06 -10.91 -13.92
C GLU A 169 6.01 -9.70 -14.04
N GLU A 170 6.92 -9.71 -15.02
CA GLU A 170 7.79 -8.57 -15.28
C GLU A 170 6.99 -7.29 -15.60
N LEU A 171 5.93 -7.42 -16.41
CA LEU A 171 5.11 -6.28 -16.84
C LEU A 171 4.35 -5.64 -15.68
N VAL A 172 3.83 -6.44 -14.71
CA VAL A 172 3.06 -5.94 -13.57
C VAL A 172 3.92 -5.59 -12.37
N ALA A 173 5.22 -5.92 -12.37
CA ALA A 173 6.14 -5.55 -11.30
C ALA A 173 6.22 -4.02 -11.14
N ASP A 174 6.17 -3.57 -9.91
CA ASP A 174 6.25 -2.15 -9.55
C ASP A 174 6.95 -1.99 -8.19
N ALA A 175 7.10 -0.75 -7.73
CA ALA A 175 7.67 -0.40 -6.44
C ALA A 175 6.54 -0.01 -5.45
N PRO A 176 5.84 -0.96 -4.83
CA PRO A 176 4.74 -0.67 -3.93
C PRO A 176 5.24 -0.17 -2.57
N GLU A 177 4.54 0.83 -2.03
CA GLU A 177 4.75 1.30 -0.65
C GLU A 177 4.01 0.42 0.36
N THR A 178 3.02 -0.36 -0.08
CA THR A 178 2.15 -1.17 0.77
C THR A 178 1.86 -2.54 0.15
N ALA A 179 1.52 -3.51 1.00
CA ALA A 179 1.13 -4.86 0.56
C ALA A 179 -0.26 -4.92 -0.09
N PHE A 180 -1.06 -3.85 -0.10
CA PHE A 180 -2.49 -3.87 -0.47
C PHE A 180 -3.30 -4.95 0.26
N ASN A 181 -2.85 -5.31 1.45
CA ASN A 181 -3.46 -6.24 2.39
C ASN A 181 -2.87 -5.97 3.77
N GLU A 182 -3.64 -5.37 4.67
CA GLU A 182 -3.16 -4.97 6.00
C GLU A 182 -2.70 -6.15 6.85
N PHE A 183 -3.39 -7.29 6.76
CA PHE A 183 -2.97 -8.50 7.49
C PHE A 183 -1.62 -9.01 7.00
N GLY A 184 -1.43 -9.00 5.67
CA GLY A 184 -0.15 -9.35 5.05
C GLY A 184 0.94 -8.35 5.43
N GLN A 185 0.66 -7.05 5.41
CA GLN A 185 1.62 -6.02 5.79
C GLN A 185 2.02 -6.11 7.25
N ILE A 186 1.06 -6.21 8.17
CA ILE A 186 1.32 -6.41 9.60
C ILE A 186 2.19 -7.66 9.81
N THR A 187 1.86 -8.77 9.14
CA THR A 187 2.64 -10.00 9.27
C THR A 187 4.06 -9.82 8.74
N THR A 188 4.24 -9.13 7.61
CA THR A 188 5.57 -8.88 7.03
C THR A 188 6.41 -7.97 7.94
N GLU A 189 5.81 -6.91 8.47
CA GLU A 189 6.52 -5.91 9.27
C GLU A 189 6.76 -6.34 10.73
N THR A 190 5.81 -7.04 11.35
CA THR A 190 5.82 -7.35 12.80
C THR A 190 5.79 -8.84 13.11
N GLY A 191 5.82 -9.69 12.09
CA GLY A 191 5.78 -11.14 12.21
C GLY A 191 4.45 -11.67 12.76
N ILE A 192 4.48 -12.94 13.18
CA ILE A 192 3.30 -13.61 13.74
C ILE A 192 2.89 -12.99 15.08
N ILE A 193 3.82 -12.42 15.84
CA ILE A 193 3.51 -11.78 17.12
C ILE A 193 2.57 -10.60 16.90
N GLY A 194 2.92 -9.68 15.99
CA GLY A 194 2.08 -8.52 15.69
C GLY A 194 0.72 -8.91 15.11
N LEU A 195 0.70 -9.90 14.21
CA LEU A 195 -0.56 -10.41 13.66
C LEU A 195 -1.47 -10.98 14.76
N LEU A 196 -0.94 -11.80 15.69
CA LEU A 196 -1.73 -12.36 16.78
C LEU A 196 -2.26 -11.28 17.73
N LEU A 197 -1.46 -10.27 18.06
CA LEU A 197 -1.91 -9.12 18.86
C LEU A 197 -3.04 -8.36 18.14
N PHE A 198 -2.87 -8.08 16.85
CA PHE A 198 -3.90 -7.41 16.04
C PHE A 198 -5.20 -8.22 15.99
N LEU A 199 -5.12 -9.52 15.72
CA LEU A 199 -6.30 -10.40 15.72
C LEU A 199 -6.98 -10.49 17.10
N THR A 200 -6.20 -10.46 18.19
CA THR A 200 -6.74 -10.44 19.55
C THR A 200 -7.59 -9.19 19.79
N ILE A 201 -7.14 -8.02 19.33
CA ILE A 201 -7.91 -6.77 19.43
C ILE A 201 -9.22 -6.89 18.65
N ILE A 202 -9.17 -7.37 17.40
CA ILE A 202 -10.35 -7.53 16.55
C ILE A 202 -11.36 -8.53 17.17
N ILE A 203 -10.88 -9.70 17.58
CA ILE A 203 -11.74 -10.74 18.22
C ILE A 203 -12.33 -10.19 19.50
N GLY A 204 -11.55 -9.47 20.30
CA GLY A 204 -12.02 -8.80 21.51
C GLY A 204 -13.15 -7.82 21.24
N ALA A 205 -13.01 -6.96 20.20
CA ALA A 205 -14.05 -6.02 19.80
C ALA A 205 -15.35 -6.72 19.35
N PHE A 206 -15.25 -7.78 18.53
CA PHE A 206 -16.42 -8.55 18.13
C PHE A 206 -17.10 -9.27 19.30
N LYS A 207 -16.33 -9.85 20.22
CA LYS A 207 -16.87 -10.46 21.44
C LYS A 207 -17.57 -9.42 22.31
N ALA A 208 -16.94 -8.27 22.53
CA ALA A 208 -17.53 -7.19 23.33
C ALA A 208 -18.84 -6.67 22.73
N ALA A 209 -18.88 -6.47 21.41
CA ALA A 209 -20.07 -6.04 20.69
C ALA A 209 -21.23 -7.05 20.80
N ARG A 210 -20.93 -8.36 20.83
CA ARG A 210 -21.97 -9.40 21.02
C ARG A 210 -22.64 -9.35 22.38
N HIS A 211 -21.93 -8.92 23.42
CA HIS A 211 -22.43 -8.79 24.78
C HIS A 211 -23.01 -7.38 25.05
N SER A 212 -22.93 -6.48 24.08
CA SER A 212 -23.44 -5.14 24.21
C SER A 212 -24.96 -5.12 24.01
N ASN A 213 -25.68 -4.51 24.96
CA ASN A 213 -27.11 -4.20 24.82
C ASN A 213 -27.38 -2.96 23.95
N SER A 214 -26.36 -2.41 23.29
CA SER A 214 -26.50 -1.23 22.45
C SER A 214 -27.32 -1.52 21.20
N LYS A 215 -28.35 -0.68 20.96
CA LYS A 215 -29.14 -0.74 19.72
C LYS A 215 -28.28 -0.52 18.46
N ALA A 216 -27.15 0.15 18.60
CA ALA A 216 -26.24 0.43 17.50
C ALA A 216 -25.24 -0.72 17.21
N ALA A 217 -25.13 -1.70 18.12
CA ALA A 217 -24.10 -2.74 18.04
C ALA A 217 -24.05 -3.46 16.68
N THR A 218 -25.22 -3.79 16.12
CA THR A 218 -25.30 -4.49 14.83
C THR A 218 -24.73 -3.64 13.67
N GLY A 219 -25.06 -2.33 13.66
CA GLY A 219 -24.50 -1.41 12.65
C GLY A 219 -22.98 -1.27 12.77
N MET A 220 -22.46 -1.16 14.00
CA MET A 220 -21.02 -1.04 14.27
C MET A 220 -20.26 -2.33 13.90
N VAL A 221 -20.80 -3.49 14.24
CA VAL A 221 -20.25 -4.79 13.84
C VAL A 221 -20.22 -4.94 12.32
N GLY A 222 -21.29 -4.55 11.63
CA GLY A 222 -21.33 -4.54 10.17
C GLY A 222 -20.27 -3.63 9.56
N SER A 223 -20.09 -2.42 10.12
CA SER A 223 -19.08 -1.46 9.67
C SER A 223 -17.65 -1.91 9.94
N LEU A 224 -17.39 -2.46 11.12
CA LEU A 224 -16.08 -3.03 11.44
C LEU A 224 -15.75 -4.21 10.51
N ALA A 225 -16.72 -5.10 10.26
CA ALA A 225 -16.54 -6.21 9.32
C ALA A 225 -16.29 -5.72 7.88
N ALA A 226 -17.05 -4.71 7.41
CA ALA A 226 -16.81 -4.10 6.10
C ALA A 226 -15.39 -3.49 6.01
N PHE A 227 -14.98 -2.76 7.05
CA PHE A 227 -13.64 -2.17 7.09
C PHE A 227 -12.54 -3.22 7.03
N LEU A 228 -12.66 -4.32 7.78
CA LEU A 228 -11.69 -5.42 7.79
C LEU A 228 -11.64 -6.17 6.45
N VAL A 229 -12.78 -6.40 5.82
CA VAL A 229 -12.82 -6.98 4.45
C VAL A 229 -12.15 -6.03 3.45
N PHE A 230 -12.39 -4.72 3.55
CA PHE A 230 -11.68 -3.73 2.73
C PHE A 230 -10.17 -3.76 2.98
N ALA A 231 -9.75 -3.90 4.24
CA ALA A 231 -8.35 -4.00 4.64
C ALA A 231 -7.62 -5.24 4.06
N CYS A 232 -8.34 -6.32 3.74
CA CYS A 232 -7.76 -7.47 3.02
C CYS A 232 -7.33 -7.13 1.57
N PHE A 233 -7.84 -6.04 0.99
CA PHE A 233 -7.59 -5.68 -0.43
C PHE A 233 -7.09 -4.25 -0.61
N SER A 234 -6.71 -3.55 0.46
CA SER A 234 -6.30 -2.15 0.45
C SER A 234 -5.36 -1.84 1.61
N TYR A 235 -5.06 -0.56 1.82
CA TYR A 235 -4.11 -0.05 2.81
C TYR A 235 -4.72 1.05 3.71
N PRO A 236 -5.87 0.79 4.39
CA PRO A 236 -6.56 1.82 5.17
C PRO A 236 -5.75 2.34 6.36
N PHE A 237 -4.80 1.59 6.91
CA PHE A 237 -4.00 2.05 8.06
C PHE A 237 -2.91 3.06 7.68
N ASN A 238 -2.55 3.15 6.40
CA ASN A 238 -1.63 4.18 5.90
C ASN A 238 -2.35 5.51 5.59
N VAL A 239 -3.67 5.58 5.84
CA VAL A 239 -4.51 6.75 5.57
C VAL A 239 -5.12 7.23 6.89
N LEU A 240 -4.57 8.32 7.46
CA LEU A 240 -4.93 8.81 8.79
C LEU A 240 -6.44 8.91 9.06
N PRO A 241 -7.29 9.48 8.18
CA PRO A 241 -8.74 9.51 8.41
C PRO A 241 -9.37 8.11 8.55
N LEU A 242 -8.86 7.11 7.82
CA LEU A 242 -9.36 5.73 7.91
C LEU A 242 -8.87 5.04 9.18
N LEU A 243 -7.65 5.31 9.62
CA LEU A 243 -7.12 4.80 10.88
C LEU A 243 -7.92 5.37 12.07
N VAL A 244 -8.24 6.67 12.05
CA VAL A 244 -9.13 7.29 13.05
C VAL A 244 -10.52 6.65 13.02
N LEU A 245 -11.10 6.44 11.84
CA LEU A 245 -12.39 5.77 11.71
C LEU A 245 -12.35 4.35 12.27
N PHE A 246 -11.30 3.58 11.99
CA PHE A 246 -11.11 2.24 12.53
C PHE A 246 -11.05 2.23 14.06
N THR A 247 -10.29 3.15 14.68
CA THR A 247 -10.22 3.25 16.14
C THR A 247 -11.56 3.64 16.75
N LEU A 248 -12.34 4.50 16.10
CA LEU A 248 -13.69 4.84 16.52
C LEU A 248 -14.64 3.64 16.43
N LEU A 249 -14.57 2.85 15.35
CA LEU A 249 -15.37 1.63 15.22
C LEU A 249 -15.02 0.60 16.30
N LEU A 250 -13.74 0.41 16.61
CA LEU A 250 -13.32 -0.47 17.71
C LEU A 250 -13.86 0.03 19.06
N ALA A 251 -13.73 1.31 19.34
CA ALA A 251 -14.22 1.92 20.59
C ALA A 251 -15.73 1.75 20.75
N GLN A 252 -16.51 1.91 19.68
CA GLN A 252 -17.95 1.75 19.71
C GLN A 252 -18.41 0.28 19.83
N CYS A 253 -17.57 -0.67 19.43
CA CYS A 253 -17.83 -2.09 19.64
C CYS A 253 -17.60 -2.52 21.09
N THR A 254 -16.85 -1.76 21.88
CA THR A 254 -16.53 -2.10 23.29
C THR A 254 -17.50 -1.39 24.24
N PRO A 255 -18.34 -2.11 25.02
CA PRO A 255 -19.21 -1.47 26.00
C PRO A 255 -18.36 -0.85 27.11
N MET A 256 -18.68 0.39 27.49
CA MET A 256 -18.13 1.00 28.70
C MET A 256 -18.62 0.19 29.91
N GLN A 257 -17.76 -0.65 30.46
CA GLN A 257 -18.00 -1.21 31.79
C GLN A 257 -17.36 -0.28 32.85
N PRO A 258 -18.04 -0.03 33.95
CA PRO A 258 -17.42 0.68 35.07
C PRO A 258 -16.29 -0.20 35.64
N GLY A 259 -15.09 0.02 35.12
CA GLY A 259 -13.88 -0.64 35.61
C GLY A 259 -13.44 -0.08 36.95
N SER A 260 -12.58 -0.79 37.66
CA SER A 260 -11.91 -0.24 38.85
C SER A 260 -11.25 1.10 38.48
N ARG A 261 -11.57 2.16 39.24
CA ARG A 261 -11.01 3.52 39.04
C ARG A 261 -9.48 3.51 38.99
N TRP A 262 -8.87 2.59 39.71
CA TRP A 262 -7.41 2.45 39.76
C TRP A 262 -6.83 1.87 38.45
N LEU A 263 -7.44 0.82 37.91
CA LEU A 263 -7.04 0.24 36.62
C LEU A 263 -7.28 1.22 35.46
N SER A 264 -8.37 2.00 35.52
CA SER A 264 -8.62 3.06 34.54
C SER A 264 -7.54 4.16 34.61
N GLY A 265 -7.12 4.56 35.81
CA GLY A 265 -6.04 5.53 36.00
C GLY A 265 -4.72 5.06 35.40
N ILE A 266 -4.31 3.83 35.65
CA ILE A 266 -3.11 3.22 35.05
C ILE A 266 -3.23 3.20 33.53
N PHE A 267 -4.38 2.76 32.99
CA PHE A 267 -4.63 2.69 31.55
C PHE A 267 -4.52 4.08 30.88
N TYR A 268 -5.15 5.10 31.48
CA TYR A 268 -5.04 6.47 30.96
C TYR A 268 -3.62 7.01 31.05
N THR A 269 -2.86 6.71 32.10
CA THR A 269 -1.45 7.11 32.23
C THR A 269 -0.62 6.46 31.12
N PHE A 270 -0.80 5.15 30.87
CA PHE A 270 -0.13 4.44 29.78
C PHE A 270 -0.52 4.95 28.38
N LEU A 271 -1.74 5.47 28.21
CA LEU A 271 -2.21 6.05 26.96
C LEU A 271 -1.69 7.49 26.76
N PHE A 272 -1.78 8.33 27.80
CA PHE A 272 -1.42 9.76 27.71
C PHE A 272 0.08 10.00 27.68
N LEU A 273 0.87 9.17 28.35
CA LEU A 273 2.33 9.33 28.40
C LEU A 273 2.99 9.25 27.01
N PRO A 274 2.73 8.21 26.20
CA PRO A 274 3.22 8.18 24.82
C PRO A 274 2.68 9.32 23.95
N VAL A 275 1.41 9.69 24.09
CA VAL A 275 0.79 10.81 23.37
C VAL A 275 1.48 12.12 23.72
N TYR A 276 1.79 12.35 24.99
CA TYR A 276 2.51 13.53 25.44
C TYR A 276 3.93 13.58 24.84
N PHE A 277 4.68 12.46 24.89
CA PHE A 277 6.02 12.40 24.29
C PHE A 277 5.98 12.56 22.76
N LEU A 278 4.98 11.99 22.09
CA LEU A 278 4.78 12.20 20.66
C LEU A 278 4.42 13.66 20.35
N ALA A 279 3.65 14.32 21.19
CA ALA A 279 3.24 15.71 20.99
C ALA A 279 4.38 16.72 21.23
N THR A 280 5.28 16.47 22.17
CA THR A 280 6.36 17.41 22.53
C THR A 280 7.41 17.60 21.43
N GLY A 281 7.64 16.62 20.56
CA GLY A 281 8.55 16.73 19.40
C GLY A 281 7.90 17.26 18.12
N GLN A 282 6.58 17.43 18.10
CA GLN A 282 5.85 17.69 16.84
C GLN A 282 6.09 19.11 16.27
N GLN A 283 6.30 20.12 17.11
CA GLN A 283 6.49 21.49 16.61
C GLN A 283 7.75 21.63 15.76
N GLU A 284 8.88 21.09 16.23
CA GLU A 284 10.14 21.14 15.47
C GLU A 284 10.02 20.33 14.17
N ARG A 285 9.40 19.17 14.26
CA ARG A 285 9.18 18.31 13.11
C ARG A 285 8.22 18.93 12.10
N GLU A 286 7.13 19.57 12.55
CA GLU A 286 6.20 20.30 11.68
C GLU A 286 6.91 21.46 10.96
N GLN A 287 7.76 22.21 11.67
CA GLN A 287 8.56 23.26 11.07
C GLN A 287 9.56 22.69 10.07
N ALA A 288 10.18 21.54 10.36
CA ALA A 288 11.06 20.85 9.42
C ALA A 288 10.32 20.45 8.15
N TYR A 289 9.11 19.91 8.24
CA TYR A 289 8.27 19.60 7.07
C TYR A 289 7.91 20.85 6.25
N LYS A 290 7.55 21.95 6.90
CA LYS A 290 7.25 23.22 6.22
C LYS A 290 8.48 23.76 5.48
N ARG A 291 9.65 23.68 6.11
CA ARG A 291 10.93 24.08 5.50
C ARG A 291 11.29 23.16 4.33
N TRP A 292 11.17 21.84 4.49
CA TRP A 292 11.39 20.89 3.42
C TRP A 292 10.50 21.21 2.22
N LYS A 293 9.19 21.40 2.44
CA LYS A 293 8.25 21.75 1.36
C LYS A 293 8.63 23.06 0.65
N SER A 294 9.15 24.04 1.35
CA SER A 294 9.65 25.28 0.71
C SER A 294 10.95 25.05 -0.08
N GLU A 295 11.85 24.20 0.42
CA GLU A 295 13.10 23.87 -0.27
C GLU A 295 12.87 22.96 -1.48
N GLN A 296 11.80 22.18 -1.55
CA GLN A 296 11.43 21.38 -2.72
C GLN A 296 11.25 22.24 -3.98
N ILE A 297 10.92 23.54 -3.86
CA ILE A 297 10.85 24.47 -4.98
C ILE A 297 12.24 24.60 -5.62
N TYR A 298 13.27 24.81 -4.81
CA TYR A 298 14.67 24.95 -5.28
C TYR A 298 15.23 23.62 -5.78
N PHE A 299 14.88 22.51 -5.14
CA PHE A 299 15.21 21.17 -5.62
C PHE A 299 14.64 20.93 -7.03
N ASN A 300 13.37 21.25 -7.25
CA ASN A 300 12.72 21.11 -8.55
C ASN A 300 13.30 22.07 -9.63
N MET A 301 13.82 23.23 -9.21
CA MET A 301 14.57 24.16 -10.06
C MET A 301 16.03 23.72 -10.28
N GLN A 302 16.45 22.58 -9.70
CA GLN A 302 17.81 22.03 -9.76
C GLN A 302 18.89 22.96 -9.16
N ILE A 303 18.53 23.80 -8.18
CA ILE A 303 19.45 24.66 -7.42
C ILE A 303 19.99 23.85 -6.24
N PHE A 304 20.84 22.86 -6.54
CA PHE A 304 21.25 21.84 -5.58
C PHE A 304 22.21 22.36 -4.50
N GLU A 305 23.12 23.29 -4.84
CA GLU A 305 24.10 23.87 -3.90
C GLU A 305 23.42 24.54 -2.72
N ARG A 306 22.34 25.27 -2.96
CA ARG A 306 21.53 25.88 -1.89
C ARG A 306 20.76 24.84 -1.10
N THR A 307 20.17 23.89 -1.81
CA THR A 307 19.28 22.89 -1.22
C THR A 307 20.02 21.94 -0.28
N VAL A 308 21.24 21.53 -0.63
CA VAL A 308 22.02 20.55 0.14
C VAL A 308 22.32 21.04 1.56
N ASP A 309 22.67 22.32 1.75
CA ASP A 309 22.97 22.90 3.05
C ASP A 309 21.73 22.95 3.96
N ASN A 310 20.58 23.25 3.39
CA ASN A 310 19.33 23.27 4.11
C ASN A 310 18.86 21.85 4.45
N TYR A 311 18.99 20.89 3.53
CA TYR A 311 18.64 19.48 3.78
C TYR A 311 19.55 18.85 4.86
N LYS A 312 20.82 19.21 4.90
CA LYS A 312 21.73 18.80 5.98
C LYS A 312 21.21 19.18 7.37
N LYS A 313 20.61 20.38 7.51
CA LYS A 313 20.03 20.85 8.79
C LYS A 313 18.71 20.14 9.12
N LEU A 314 17.95 19.71 8.10
CA LEU A 314 16.68 19.03 8.27
C LEU A 314 16.84 17.51 8.49
N TYR A 315 17.97 16.93 8.08
CA TYR A 315 18.23 15.49 8.13
C TYR A 315 17.96 14.85 9.50
N PRO A 316 18.40 15.39 10.67
CA PRO A 316 18.15 14.76 11.96
C PRO A 316 16.65 14.59 12.29
N LEU A 317 15.79 15.48 11.76
CA LEU A 317 14.36 15.50 12.01
C LEU A 317 13.54 14.73 10.98
N LEU A 318 14.09 14.49 9.77
CA LEU A 318 13.38 13.90 8.64
C LEU A 318 14.02 12.61 8.09
N LYS A 319 15.00 12.03 8.78
CA LYS A 319 15.70 10.82 8.36
C LYS A 319 14.84 9.57 8.24
N ASP A 320 13.62 9.60 8.78
CA ASP A 320 12.62 8.54 8.63
C ASP A 320 11.69 8.74 7.42
N GLN A 321 11.93 9.79 6.61
CA GLN A 321 11.12 10.11 5.44
C GLN A 321 11.86 9.69 4.16
N PRO A 322 11.43 8.60 3.47
CA PRO A 322 12.16 8.09 2.31
C PRO A 322 12.26 9.11 1.16
N ALA A 323 11.21 9.91 0.94
CA ALA A 323 11.22 10.94 -0.10
C ALA A 323 12.24 12.06 0.22
N PHE A 324 12.36 12.46 1.49
CA PHE A 324 13.37 13.43 1.91
C PHE A 324 14.79 12.88 1.72
N LEU A 325 15.04 11.65 2.17
CA LEU A 325 16.35 11.00 2.01
C LEU A 325 16.73 10.86 0.53
N PHE A 326 15.78 10.50 -0.33
CA PHE A 326 15.99 10.42 -1.77
C PHE A 326 16.42 11.78 -2.36
N GLU A 327 15.68 12.85 -2.05
CA GLU A 327 15.99 14.21 -2.52
C GLU A 327 17.35 14.68 -1.98
N TYR A 328 17.63 14.44 -0.70
CA TYR A 328 18.90 14.82 -0.09
C TYR A 328 20.07 14.05 -0.71
N GLY A 329 19.94 12.74 -0.89
CA GLY A 329 20.93 11.92 -1.58
C GLY A 329 21.18 12.40 -3.02
N GLN A 330 20.12 12.78 -3.73
CA GLN A 330 20.24 13.33 -5.08
C GLN A 330 20.96 14.70 -5.08
N CYS A 331 20.68 15.59 -4.12
CA CYS A 331 21.41 16.86 -3.98
C CYS A 331 22.90 16.62 -3.76
N LEU A 332 23.26 15.73 -2.83
CA LEU A 332 24.65 15.35 -2.55
C LEU A 332 25.35 14.79 -3.80
N SER A 333 24.68 13.92 -4.55
CA SER A 333 25.20 13.41 -5.82
C SER A 333 25.49 14.52 -6.84
N ARG A 334 24.56 15.47 -6.97
CA ARG A 334 24.68 16.58 -7.93
C ARG A 334 25.68 17.65 -7.52
N THR A 335 26.01 17.77 -6.23
CA THR A 335 27.00 18.70 -5.68
C THR A 335 28.38 18.08 -5.49
N GLY A 336 28.65 16.92 -6.13
CA GLY A 336 29.97 16.31 -6.14
C GLY A 336 30.37 15.61 -4.83
N GLN A 337 29.38 15.12 -4.05
CA GLN A 337 29.59 14.38 -2.80
C GLN A 337 29.05 12.93 -2.91
N PRO A 338 29.59 12.10 -3.85
CA PRO A 338 29.01 10.80 -4.17
C PRO A 338 29.06 9.78 -3.01
N GLU A 339 30.12 9.81 -2.19
CA GLU A 339 30.24 8.91 -1.04
C GLU A 339 29.16 9.19 0.00
N THR A 340 29.00 10.46 0.39
CA THR A 340 27.97 10.89 1.35
C THR A 340 26.56 10.64 0.79
N SER A 341 26.38 10.90 -0.51
CA SER A 341 25.14 10.58 -1.21
C SER A 341 24.77 9.11 -1.08
N ASN A 342 25.72 8.19 -1.29
CA ASN A 342 25.47 6.76 -1.19
C ASN A 342 25.10 6.32 0.23
N LEU A 343 25.66 6.94 1.28
CA LEU A 343 25.25 6.67 2.66
C LEU A 343 23.79 7.04 2.90
N ILE A 344 23.37 8.24 2.48
CA ILE A 344 21.98 8.71 2.63
C ILE A 344 21.01 7.88 1.77
N LEU A 345 21.42 7.51 0.55
CA LEU A 345 20.61 6.68 -0.33
C LEU A 345 20.48 5.23 0.16
N GLU A 346 21.46 4.69 0.87
CA GLU A 346 21.34 3.38 1.51
C GLU A 346 20.28 3.42 2.63
N GLU A 347 20.23 4.49 3.47
CA GLU A 347 19.15 4.69 4.43
C GLU A 347 17.79 4.80 3.73
N ALA A 348 17.70 5.56 2.61
CA ALA A 348 16.48 5.68 1.81
C ALA A 348 16.01 4.32 1.28
N SER A 349 16.94 3.45 0.88
CA SER A 349 16.63 2.12 0.33
C SER A 349 16.03 1.15 1.33
N GLN A 350 16.29 1.36 2.63
CA GLN A 350 15.66 0.58 3.70
C GLN A 350 14.18 0.92 3.89
N LEU A 351 13.76 2.10 3.43
CA LEU A 351 12.40 2.62 3.60
C LEU A 351 11.59 2.69 2.28
N SER A 352 12.24 2.48 1.13
CA SER A 352 11.63 2.66 -0.18
C SER A 352 12.03 1.58 -1.18
N ALA A 353 11.08 1.14 -2.00
CA ALA A 353 11.31 0.22 -3.11
C ALA A 353 11.65 0.96 -4.43
N ASP A 354 11.87 2.28 -4.43
CA ASP A 354 12.12 3.03 -5.68
C ASP A 354 13.49 2.66 -6.28
N PRO A 355 13.53 2.05 -7.49
CA PRO A 355 14.78 1.70 -8.16
C PRO A 355 15.64 2.91 -8.53
N MET A 356 15.08 4.14 -8.53
CA MET A 356 15.85 5.36 -8.77
C MET A 356 16.92 5.58 -7.70
N ILE A 357 16.69 5.14 -6.46
CA ILE A 357 17.70 5.16 -5.40
C ILE A 357 18.95 4.40 -5.85
N ARG A 358 18.79 3.16 -6.29
CA ARG A 358 19.89 2.31 -6.78
C ARG A 358 20.52 2.86 -8.06
N ASN A 359 19.74 3.52 -8.93
CA ASN A 359 20.27 4.18 -10.13
C ASN A 359 21.19 5.35 -9.78
N ILE A 360 20.83 6.19 -8.79
CA ILE A 360 21.70 7.30 -8.36
C ILE A 360 22.96 6.75 -7.69
N MET A 361 22.84 5.73 -6.83
CA MET A 361 24.00 5.05 -6.23
C MET A 361 24.94 4.48 -7.30
N GLY A 362 24.40 3.84 -8.35
CA GLY A 362 25.16 3.34 -9.48
C GLY A 362 25.92 4.45 -10.21
N LYS A 363 25.27 5.61 -10.46
CA LYS A 363 25.94 6.77 -11.03
C LYS A 363 27.05 7.34 -10.13
N ASN A 364 26.84 7.38 -8.82
CA ASN A 364 27.84 7.80 -7.88
C ASN A 364 29.07 6.87 -7.93
N TYR A 365 28.85 5.55 -7.93
CA TYR A 365 29.93 4.56 -8.07
C TYR A 365 30.66 4.72 -9.42
N GLN A 366 29.94 4.97 -10.49
CA GLN A 366 30.52 5.24 -11.82
C GLN A 366 31.41 6.49 -11.79
N THR A 367 30.94 7.59 -11.18
CA THR A 367 31.73 8.83 -10.99
C THR A 367 33.01 8.57 -10.21
N MET A 368 32.95 7.68 -9.20
CA MET A 368 34.12 7.23 -8.42
C MET A 368 34.96 6.16 -9.13
N LYS A 369 34.62 5.80 -10.38
CA LYS A 369 35.25 4.72 -11.17
C LYS A 369 35.20 3.34 -10.52
N GLN A 370 34.23 3.14 -9.62
CA GLN A 370 33.96 1.88 -8.94
C GLN A 370 32.96 1.05 -9.77
N TYR A 371 33.37 0.61 -10.95
CA TYR A 371 32.48 0.01 -11.95
C TYR A 371 31.79 -1.28 -11.48
N THR A 372 32.44 -2.08 -10.63
CA THR A 372 31.83 -3.30 -10.06
C THR A 372 30.63 -2.99 -9.16
N GLN A 373 30.74 -1.96 -8.31
CA GLN A 373 29.65 -1.50 -7.47
C GLN A 373 28.55 -0.83 -8.29
N ALA A 374 28.93 -0.06 -9.34
CA ALA A 374 27.98 0.54 -10.28
C ALA A 374 27.16 -0.54 -11.00
N GLU A 375 27.83 -1.59 -11.52
CA GLU A 375 27.18 -2.76 -12.15
C GLU A 375 26.16 -3.40 -11.20
N SER A 376 26.56 -3.69 -9.96
CA SER A 376 25.70 -4.28 -8.95
C SER A 376 24.46 -3.42 -8.68
N ALA A 377 24.62 -2.09 -8.54
CA ALA A 377 23.53 -1.17 -8.28
C ALA A 377 22.55 -1.09 -9.44
N PHE A 378 23.02 -0.97 -10.69
CA PHE A 378 22.17 -0.91 -11.87
C PHE A 378 21.43 -2.24 -12.15
N LEU A 379 22.12 -3.38 -11.97
CA LEU A 379 21.49 -4.70 -12.07
C LEU A 379 20.41 -4.87 -11.01
N LYS A 380 20.65 -4.43 -9.80
CA LYS A 380 19.66 -4.49 -8.72
C LYS A 380 18.44 -3.63 -9.08
N ALA A 381 18.65 -2.39 -9.53
CA ALA A 381 17.57 -1.51 -9.98
C ALA A 381 16.74 -2.14 -11.12
N SER A 382 17.39 -2.79 -12.09
CA SER A 382 16.72 -3.45 -13.21
C SER A 382 15.89 -4.65 -12.78
N ARG A 383 16.28 -5.34 -11.70
CA ARG A 383 15.57 -6.48 -11.12
C ARG A 383 14.45 -6.05 -10.16
N MET A 384 14.59 -4.89 -9.50
CA MET A 384 13.51 -4.32 -8.68
C MET A 384 12.25 -4.05 -9.50
N VAL A 385 12.39 -3.43 -10.68
CA VAL A 385 11.25 -3.14 -11.58
C VAL A 385 11.65 -3.47 -13.03
N PRO A 386 11.51 -4.74 -13.45
CA PRO A 386 12.06 -5.22 -14.73
C PRO A 386 11.49 -4.56 -15.98
N ASN A 387 10.30 -3.97 -15.92
CA ASN A 387 9.67 -3.27 -17.05
C ASN A 387 10.21 -1.85 -17.26
N ARG A 388 11.06 -1.31 -16.37
CA ARG A 388 11.70 0.00 -16.53
C ARG A 388 13.00 -0.13 -17.33
N LEU A 389 13.11 0.61 -18.42
CA LEU A 389 14.27 0.56 -19.31
C LEU A 389 15.49 1.31 -18.76
N TYR A 390 15.26 2.34 -17.93
CA TYR A 390 16.30 3.26 -17.48
C TYR A 390 17.49 2.59 -16.76
N PRO A 391 17.33 1.60 -15.87
CA PRO A 391 18.46 0.92 -15.26
C PRO A 391 19.34 0.18 -16.28
N LEU A 392 18.73 -0.46 -17.30
CA LEU A 392 19.48 -1.15 -18.36
C LEU A 392 20.20 -0.15 -19.28
N TYR A 393 19.57 1.02 -19.53
CA TYR A 393 20.19 2.10 -20.28
C TYR A 393 21.46 2.60 -19.59
N LEU A 394 21.40 2.87 -18.28
CA LEU A 394 22.56 3.26 -17.49
C LEU A 394 23.65 2.20 -17.47
N LEU A 395 23.25 0.94 -17.34
CA LEU A 395 24.18 -0.20 -17.31
C LEU A 395 24.93 -0.34 -18.65
N ALA A 396 24.25 -0.22 -19.79
CA ALA A 396 24.87 -0.26 -21.11
C ALA A 396 25.86 0.90 -21.32
N GLN A 397 25.49 2.13 -20.90
CA GLN A 397 26.38 3.28 -20.94
C GLN A 397 27.63 3.09 -20.07
N MET A 398 27.48 2.58 -18.85
CA MET A 398 28.56 2.30 -17.92
C MET A 398 29.52 1.24 -18.50
N TYR A 399 29.02 0.16 -19.11
CA TYR A 399 29.86 -0.84 -19.76
C TYR A 399 30.63 -0.26 -20.95
N ASN A 400 30.01 0.59 -21.75
CA ASN A 400 30.70 1.27 -22.84
C ASN A 400 31.81 2.19 -22.32
N GLU A 401 31.56 2.98 -21.28
CA GLU A 401 32.53 3.87 -20.64
C GLU A 401 33.71 3.10 -20.03
N SER A 402 33.42 1.94 -19.41
CA SER A 402 34.43 1.09 -18.78
C SER A 402 35.19 0.18 -19.77
N GLY A 403 34.93 0.28 -21.08
CA GLY A 403 35.57 -0.54 -22.13
C GLY A 403 35.07 -2.01 -22.20
N GLN A 404 33.99 -2.35 -21.50
CA GLN A 404 33.38 -3.69 -21.51
C GLN A 404 32.40 -3.83 -22.69
N ILE A 405 32.92 -3.75 -23.89
CA ILE A 405 32.16 -3.59 -25.15
C ILE A 405 31.13 -4.70 -25.36
N ASP A 406 31.50 -5.96 -25.17
CA ASP A 406 30.57 -7.11 -25.34
C ASP A 406 29.40 -7.05 -24.40
N LYS A 407 29.61 -6.65 -23.15
CA LYS A 407 28.53 -6.45 -22.19
C LYS A 407 27.65 -5.24 -22.55
N ALA A 408 28.23 -4.16 -23.08
CA ALA A 408 27.50 -2.99 -23.54
C ALA A 408 26.53 -3.37 -24.66
N ILE A 409 27.00 -4.08 -25.71
CA ILE A 409 26.18 -4.53 -26.83
C ILE A 409 25.08 -5.49 -26.35
N THR A 410 25.43 -6.47 -25.49
CA THR A 410 24.45 -7.46 -24.98
C THR A 410 23.35 -6.76 -24.19
N THR A 411 23.71 -5.81 -23.31
CA THR A 411 22.75 -5.06 -22.49
C THR A 411 21.88 -4.13 -23.35
N ALA A 412 22.47 -3.49 -24.36
CA ALA A 412 21.73 -2.63 -25.30
C ALA A 412 20.70 -3.46 -26.11
N ARG A 413 21.06 -4.66 -26.59
CA ARG A 413 20.13 -5.57 -27.28
C ARG A 413 18.99 -5.98 -26.36
N LEU A 414 19.29 -6.38 -25.10
CA LEU A 414 18.28 -6.71 -24.10
C LEU A 414 17.29 -5.56 -23.88
N LEU A 415 17.78 -4.32 -23.80
CA LEU A 415 16.92 -3.14 -23.67
C LEU A 415 15.99 -2.96 -24.89
N LEU A 416 16.49 -3.17 -26.10
CA LEU A 416 15.70 -3.03 -27.34
C LEU A 416 14.55 -4.03 -27.42
N GLU A 417 14.78 -5.27 -26.95
CA GLU A 417 13.76 -6.33 -26.90
C GLU A 417 12.67 -6.07 -25.85
N LYS A 418 13.00 -5.33 -24.77
CA LYS A 418 12.01 -5.10 -23.71
C LYS A 418 10.89 -4.15 -24.15
N VAL A 419 9.66 -4.54 -23.76
CA VAL A 419 8.46 -3.72 -23.93
C VAL A 419 8.23 -2.93 -22.64
N PRO A 420 8.30 -1.57 -22.67
CA PRO A 420 8.02 -0.78 -21.49
C PRO A 420 6.53 -0.85 -21.12
N LYS A 421 6.21 -0.88 -19.83
CA LYS A 421 4.82 -0.84 -19.33
C LYS A 421 4.08 0.43 -19.79
N VAL A 422 4.79 1.56 -19.83
CA VAL A 422 4.27 2.84 -20.31
C VAL A 422 5.21 3.37 -21.38
N PRO A 423 4.85 3.26 -22.66
CA PRO A 423 5.60 3.89 -23.75
C PRO A 423 5.61 5.41 -23.59
N SER A 424 6.77 6.03 -23.78
CA SER A 424 6.96 7.47 -23.65
C SER A 424 8.07 7.95 -24.61
N SER A 425 8.14 9.26 -24.87
CA SER A 425 9.25 9.85 -25.64
C SER A 425 10.62 9.48 -25.07
N ALA A 426 10.75 9.45 -23.74
CA ALA A 426 11.98 9.06 -23.06
C ALA A 426 12.36 7.59 -23.33
N THR A 427 11.39 6.66 -23.34
CA THR A 427 11.67 5.25 -23.66
C THR A 427 12.07 5.05 -25.11
N GLU A 428 11.51 5.83 -26.04
CA GLU A 428 11.89 5.82 -27.44
C GLU A 428 13.29 6.43 -27.69
N GLU A 429 13.62 7.48 -26.94
CA GLU A 429 14.95 8.08 -26.96
C GLU A 429 16.00 7.10 -26.47
N MET A 430 15.79 6.45 -25.31
CA MET A 430 16.68 5.42 -24.80
C MET A 430 16.90 4.28 -25.83
N LYS A 431 15.86 3.85 -26.53
CA LYS A 431 15.99 2.82 -27.58
C LYS A 431 16.81 3.30 -28.76
N ARG A 432 16.59 4.54 -29.23
CA ARG A 432 17.39 5.13 -30.31
C ARG A 432 18.87 5.25 -29.93
N ASP A 433 19.16 5.70 -28.69
CA ASP A 433 20.54 5.81 -28.21
C ASP A 433 21.23 4.46 -28.16
N MET A 434 20.51 3.38 -27.75
CA MET A 434 21.07 2.03 -27.74
C MET A 434 21.32 1.48 -29.17
N GLN A 435 20.45 1.80 -30.13
CA GLN A 435 20.66 1.46 -31.53
C GLN A 435 21.91 2.16 -32.09
N LYS A 436 22.08 3.45 -31.75
CA LYS A 436 23.26 4.23 -32.13
C LYS A 436 24.53 3.65 -31.50
N LEU A 437 24.50 3.37 -30.18
CA LEU A 437 25.63 2.77 -29.46
C LEU A 437 26.09 1.47 -30.11
N ILE A 438 25.17 0.57 -30.47
CA ILE A 438 25.50 -0.69 -31.16
C ILE A 438 26.17 -0.42 -32.52
N LYS A 439 25.64 0.55 -33.28
CA LYS A 439 26.16 0.91 -34.60
C LYS A 439 27.54 1.57 -34.54
N ASP A 440 27.78 2.42 -33.54
CA ASP A 440 29.05 3.13 -33.37
C ASP A 440 30.17 2.20 -32.89
N ILE A 441 29.85 1.06 -32.30
CA ILE A 441 30.76 0.05 -31.80
C ILE A 441 31.10 -1.01 -32.87
N GLN A 442 30.16 -1.33 -33.78
CA GLN A 442 30.32 -2.28 -34.89
C GLN A 442 31.00 -1.65 -36.08
#